data_1876f9fa97e612b1c57c101adaa0fe88
#
_entry.id   1876f9fa97e612b1c57c101adaa0fe88
#
_cell.length_a   1.000
_cell.length_b   1.000
_cell.length_c   1.000
_cell.angle_alpha   90.00
_cell.angle_beta   90.00
_cell.angle_gamma   90.00
#
_symmetry.space_group_name_H-M   'P 1'
#
loop_
_entity.id
_entity.type
_entity.pdbx_description
1 polymer ?
#
loop_
_entity_poly.entity_id
_entity_poly.type
_entity_poly.pdbx_seq_one_letter_code
_entity_poly.pdbx_strand_id
1 'polypeptide(L)'
;MKTFSHIIALAFCATGFVSSQIHPVIIDNCTKCHGGVKQKGGLDLRTIKAALEGGETDTALIPGDPETSPLYQVVQVDSDPHMPPKKQLPVEEIEALKTWITKLRITPPKELALPDPLKPITTVIDQLIRAKWQAEKIAPARRSSDATFVRRVYLDLIGRIPRIPEINSFLADQNPEKRNLLIDHLTTTEEHADHLAQVFNIVFLDRAHLRKRSHTNRKPWLDYLRWAFKTNRQWDQVGRDLVLARPKSAQEQGASWFIHDQRDDHSQIATRVSRTLLGKQVQCAQCHDHPVAPEIEQRHYWGLVAFFNRSLNVKTPEGPRVAERASGGYDKFANLEGKTDQSQLILYSNKIITEAGGKQSSDSAELYSVGPPKQWFRKLKKGERLNKDLPNLPVPKFSRREAFAQSLTTDNPDFSRAIVNRLWALMFGRGLVHPVDLMDSAHPSSHPELLAWLARDFSNHHYDLRRLIRQIAKSTSYQLDSRPAPSAGQPPLDFFFARSLDKPLSAETFTRSLRVALGHENPNDETLRNHFAKILPELFADNFSPSVQQTMFLTNAPFFDKIISEGPLLSHLQNMKNPQALVHETFQSILSRAPEPIELERSLSFVDPNDKSSIQQFVWALLTSAEFRFTN
;
A
#
# COMPACT_ATOMS: atom_id res chain seq x y z
N MET A 1 27.73 -31.20 -24.67
CA MET A 1 26.95 -29.98 -25.00
C MET A 1 27.21 -29.00 -23.86
N LYS A 2 27.97 -27.93 -24.18
CA LYS A 2 28.46 -26.96 -23.20
C LYS A 2 27.38 -25.89 -22.98
N THR A 3 26.91 -25.75 -21.74
CA THR A 3 26.04 -24.66 -21.30
C THR A 3 26.87 -23.41 -21.08
N PHE A 4 26.59 -22.37 -21.88
CA PHE A 4 27.15 -21.03 -21.71
C PHE A 4 26.38 -20.29 -20.61
N SER A 5 27.05 -20.05 -19.48
CA SER A 5 26.60 -19.12 -18.44
C SER A 5 26.99 -17.70 -18.85
N HIS A 6 26.03 -16.86 -19.18
CA HIS A 6 26.27 -15.44 -19.44
C HIS A 6 26.33 -14.68 -18.12
N ILE A 7 27.53 -14.32 -17.71
CA ILE A 7 27.77 -13.34 -16.64
C ILE A 7 27.53 -11.96 -17.26
N ILE A 8 26.43 -11.30 -16.89
CA ILE A 8 26.20 -9.89 -17.19
C ILE A 8 27.04 -9.08 -16.20
N ALA A 9 28.18 -8.60 -16.65
CA ALA A 9 28.96 -7.60 -15.94
C ALA A 9 28.23 -6.24 -16.02
N LEU A 10 27.57 -5.83 -14.95
CA LEU A 10 27.07 -4.47 -14.79
C LEU A 10 28.26 -3.52 -14.63
N ALA A 11 28.53 -2.75 -15.68
CA ALA A 11 29.47 -1.64 -15.65
C ALA A 11 28.91 -0.54 -14.71
N PHE A 12 29.45 -0.45 -13.50
CA PHE A 12 29.21 0.68 -12.61
C PHE A 12 29.95 1.91 -13.16
N CYS A 13 29.19 2.83 -13.75
CA CYS A 13 29.70 4.18 -14.01
C CYS A 13 29.98 4.88 -12.68
N ALA A 14 31.21 5.28 -12.47
CA ALA A 14 31.71 5.99 -11.30
C ALA A 14 31.19 7.43 -11.26
N THR A 15 30.00 7.63 -10.69
CA THR A 15 29.58 8.91 -10.11
C THR A 15 29.44 8.69 -8.61
N GLY A 16 30.16 9.48 -7.81
CA GLY A 16 30.35 9.29 -6.38
C GLY A 16 29.06 9.18 -5.56
N PHE A 17 28.54 7.97 -5.41
CA PHE A 17 27.51 7.64 -4.44
C PHE A 17 28.19 7.35 -3.10
N VAL A 18 27.94 8.20 -2.11
CA VAL A 18 28.21 7.90 -0.71
C VAL A 18 27.30 6.73 -0.33
N SER A 19 27.83 5.53 -0.21
CA SER A 19 27.07 4.34 0.16
C SER A 19 26.62 4.50 1.63
N SER A 20 25.34 4.72 1.83
CA SER A 20 24.71 4.64 3.15
C SER A 20 24.38 3.19 3.56
N GLN A 21 24.66 2.23 2.69
CA GLN A 21 24.34 0.82 2.89
C GLN A 21 25.57 -0.01 3.22
N ILE A 22 25.36 -1.02 4.07
CA ILE A 22 26.38 -2.01 4.37
C ILE A 22 26.75 -2.81 3.10
N HIS A 23 28.00 -3.23 2.99
CA HIS A 23 28.46 -3.93 1.79
C HIS A 23 27.82 -5.32 1.65
N PRO A 24 27.41 -5.78 0.44
CA PRO A 24 26.81 -7.10 0.23
C PRO A 24 27.62 -8.26 0.78
N VAL A 25 28.94 -8.25 0.67
CA VAL A 25 29.82 -9.27 1.26
C VAL A 25 29.58 -9.44 2.76
N ILE A 26 29.32 -8.36 3.50
CA ILE A 26 28.99 -8.41 4.94
C ILE A 26 27.64 -9.05 5.16
N ILE A 27 26.65 -8.66 4.37
CA ILE A 27 25.29 -9.22 4.42
C ILE A 27 25.34 -10.74 4.24
N ASP A 28 26.04 -11.21 3.20
CA ASP A 28 26.06 -12.62 2.81
C ASP A 28 26.88 -13.52 3.74
N ASN A 29 27.97 -12.98 4.31
CA ASN A 29 28.94 -13.78 5.07
C ASN A 29 28.94 -13.54 6.59
N CYS A 30 28.48 -12.36 7.08
CA CYS A 30 28.65 -11.96 8.47
C CYS A 30 27.34 -11.86 9.25
N THR A 31 26.27 -11.35 8.64
CA THR A 31 25.00 -11.03 9.35
C THR A 31 24.25 -12.27 9.88
N LYS A 32 24.62 -13.46 9.43
CA LYS A 32 24.10 -14.74 9.98
C LYS A 32 24.45 -14.95 11.45
N CYS A 33 25.61 -14.41 11.88
CA CYS A 33 26.10 -14.49 13.25
C CYS A 33 26.14 -13.14 13.95
N HIS A 34 26.28 -12.05 13.20
CA HIS A 34 26.36 -10.67 13.66
C HIS A 34 25.23 -9.83 13.04
N GLY A 35 23.99 -10.16 13.38
CA GLY A 35 22.79 -9.50 12.83
C GLY A 35 21.56 -9.68 13.70
N GLY A 36 20.37 -9.43 13.15
CA GLY A 36 19.13 -9.39 13.93
C GLY A 36 18.71 -10.71 14.58
N VAL A 37 19.13 -11.85 14.02
CA VAL A 37 18.78 -13.18 14.55
C VAL A 37 19.78 -13.63 15.62
N LYS A 38 21.07 -13.34 15.41
CA LYS A 38 22.17 -13.63 16.34
C LYS A 38 23.08 -12.41 16.38
N GLN A 39 23.50 -12.04 17.57
CA GLN A 39 24.44 -10.92 17.80
C GLN A 39 25.61 -11.44 18.63
N LYS A 40 26.41 -12.34 18.05
CA LYS A 40 27.58 -12.88 18.74
C LYS A 40 28.56 -11.75 19.09
N GLY A 41 29.03 -11.72 20.35
CA GLY A 41 29.83 -10.65 20.87
C GLY A 41 29.11 -9.28 20.93
N GLY A 42 27.77 -9.29 20.96
CA GLY A 42 26.98 -8.05 20.97
C GLY A 42 27.04 -7.25 19.66
N LEU A 43 27.67 -7.80 18.60
CA LEU A 43 27.93 -7.07 17.36
C LEU A 43 26.79 -7.24 16.34
N ASP A 44 26.31 -6.11 15.82
CA ASP A 44 25.35 -6.05 14.72
C ASP A 44 26.00 -5.40 13.48
N LEU A 45 26.10 -6.15 12.39
CA LEU A 45 26.69 -5.70 11.13
C LEU A 45 25.65 -5.42 10.02
N ARG A 46 24.38 -5.27 10.35
CA ARG A 46 23.33 -4.97 9.37
C ARG A 46 23.34 -3.52 8.88
N THR A 47 23.92 -2.61 9.66
CA THR A 47 24.04 -1.19 9.29
C THR A 47 25.43 -0.66 9.57
N ILE A 48 25.83 0.38 8.82
CA ILE A 48 27.07 1.11 9.09
C ILE A 48 27.05 1.69 10.51
N LYS A 49 25.91 2.22 10.95
CA LYS A 49 25.76 2.79 12.29
C LYS A 49 26.07 1.75 13.37
N ALA A 50 25.45 0.58 13.30
CA ALA A 50 25.67 -0.49 14.26
C ALA A 50 27.11 -1.05 14.21
N ALA A 51 27.71 -1.15 13.02
CA ALA A 51 29.11 -1.53 12.86
C ALA A 51 30.08 -0.50 13.48
N LEU A 52 29.70 0.79 13.49
CA LEU A 52 30.45 1.86 14.15
C LEU A 52 30.25 1.86 15.68
N GLU A 53 29.04 1.54 16.15
CA GLU A 53 28.76 1.35 17.57
C GLU A 53 29.52 0.14 18.12
N GLY A 54 29.77 -0.88 17.27
CA GLY A 54 30.57 -2.05 17.60
C GLY A 54 29.83 -3.09 18.44
N GLY A 55 30.61 -3.90 19.16
CA GLY A 55 30.11 -4.97 20.03
C GLY A 55 30.66 -4.86 21.45
N GLU A 56 30.79 -6.01 22.14
CA GLU A 56 31.29 -6.06 23.54
C GLU A 56 32.74 -5.58 23.68
N THR A 57 33.53 -5.61 22.62
CA THR A 57 34.97 -5.27 22.69
C THR A 57 35.27 -3.88 22.15
N ASP A 58 34.78 -3.51 20.98
CA ASP A 58 35.04 -2.19 20.37
C ASP A 58 34.21 -2.01 19.07
N THR A 59 34.41 -0.84 18.40
CA THR A 59 33.87 -0.59 17.06
C THR A 59 34.38 -1.64 16.07
N ALA A 60 33.52 -2.10 15.15
CA ALA A 60 33.92 -3.06 14.13
C ALA A 60 34.46 -2.38 12.84
N LEU A 61 34.18 -1.09 12.65
CA LEU A 61 34.41 -0.38 11.40
C LEU A 61 34.98 1.02 11.65
N ILE A 62 36.08 1.34 10.98
CA ILE A 62 36.70 2.67 11.00
C ILE A 62 36.62 3.25 9.58
N PRO A 63 35.76 4.22 9.31
CA PRO A 63 35.57 4.77 7.96
C PRO A 63 36.84 5.40 7.38
N GLY A 64 37.16 5.00 6.15
CA GLY A 64 38.33 5.50 5.44
C GLY A 64 39.63 4.74 5.74
N ASP A 65 39.63 3.91 6.79
CA ASP A 65 40.83 3.18 7.22
C ASP A 65 40.56 1.67 7.36
N PRO A 66 40.74 0.88 6.29
CA PRO A 66 40.54 -0.55 6.33
C PRO A 66 41.55 -1.27 7.24
N GLU A 67 42.80 -0.83 7.28
CA GLU A 67 43.88 -1.53 7.99
C GLU A 67 43.66 -1.53 9.51
N THR A 68 43.02 -0.49 10.03
CA THR A 68 42.66 -0.40 11.48
C THR A 68 41.22 -0.85 11.77
N SER A 69 40.43 -1.15 10.77
CA SER A 69 39.07 -1.67 10.93
C SER A 69 39.06 -3.15 11.35
N PRO A 70 38.58 -3.51 12.58
CA PRO A 70 38.51 -4.91 12.99
C PRO A 70 37.78 -5.82 12.00
N LEU A 71 36.71 -5.32 11.37
CA LEU A 71 35.97 -6.03 10.32
C LEU A 71 36.86 -6.47 9.16
N TYR A 72 37.85 -5.66 8.76
CA TYR A 72 38.78 -6.01 7.69
C TYR A 72 39.93 -6.91 8.21
N GLN A 73 40.38 -6.68 9.43
CA GLN A 73 41.47 -7.47 10.01
C GLN A 73 41.08 -8.93 10.19
N VAL A 74 39.86 -9.21 10.71
CA VAL A 74 39.41 -10.58 11.01
C VAL A 74 39.11 -11.46 9.79
N VAL A 75 39.07 -10.89 8.58
CA VAL A 75 38.85 -11.65 7.33
C VAL A 75 40.15 -12.00 6.61
N GLN A 76 41.32 -11.55 7.15
CA GLN A 76 42.63 -11.89 6.61
C GLN A 76 42.98 -13.35 6.89
N VAL A 77 43.82 -13.95 6.01
CA VAL A 77 44.14 -15.39 6.07
C VAL A 77 44.72 -15.80 7.42
N ASP A 78 45.59 -14.99 7.99
CA ASP A 78 46.33 -15.30 9.23
C ASP A 78 45.73 -14.63 10.49
N SER A 79 44.47 -14.18 10.42
CA SER A 79 43.82 -13.48 11.54
C SER A 79 43.38 -14.44 12.66
N ASP A 80 43.52 -14.00 13.92
CA ASP A 80 42.99 -14.66 15.10
C ASP A 80 42.28 -13.60 15.99
N PRO A 81 40.96 -13.68 16.14
CA PRO A 81 40.04 -14.65 15.55
C PRO A 81 39.84 -14.46 14.03
N HIS A 82 39.74 -15.56 13.30
CA HIS A 82 39.40 -15.52 11.87
C HIS A 82 37.90 -15.58 11.63
N MET A 83 37.38 -14.68 10.74
CA MET A 83 35.96 -14.61 10.40
C MET A 83 35.74 -14.62 8.87
N PRO A 84 34.76 -15.38 8.38
CA PRO A 84 33.93 -16.38 9.08
C PRO A 84 34.73 -17.59 9.58
N PRO A 85 34.39 -18.19 10.75
CA PRO A 85 35.25 -19.17 11.42
C PRO A 85 35.52 -20.48 10.63
N LYS A 86 34.73 -20.78 9.61
CA LYS A 86 34.80 -22.03 8.84
C LYS A 86 35.06 -21.83 7.35
N LYS A 87 35.29 -20.61 6.91
CA LYS A 87 35.40 -20.29 5.48
C LYS A 87 36.32 -19.09 5.28
N GLN A 88 37.36 -19.25 4.45
CA GLN A 88 38.11 -18.09 3.97
C GLN A 88 37.29 -17.38 2.88
N LEU A 89 37.19 -16.06 2.95
CA LEU A 89 36.60 -15.27 1.88
C LEU A 89 37.52 -15.29 0.66
N PRO A 90 36.96 -15.26 -0.57
CA PRO A 90 37.73 -15.03 -1.78
C PRO A 90 38.52 -13.70 -1.73
N VAL A 91 39.69 -13.66 -2.35
CA VAL A 91 40.52 -12.47 -2.38
C VAL A 91 39.76 -11.26 -2.95
N GLU A 92 38.94 -11.49 -3.96
CA GLU A 92 38.11 -10.47 -4.59
C GLU A 92 37.09 -9.85 -3.61
N GLU A 93 36.50 -10.65 -2.73
CA GLU A 93 35.58 -10.18 -1.69
C GLU A 93 36.31 -9.36 -0.62
N ILE A 94 37.52 -9.77 -0.22
CA ILE A 94 38.35 -9.04 0.75
C ILE A 94 38.79 -7.70 0.17
N GLU A 95 39.25 -7.66 -1.09
CA GLU A 95 39.62 -6.41 -1.78
C GLU A 95 38.40 -5.49 -1.99
N ALA A 96 37.23 -6.04 -2.25
CA ALA A 96 35.98 -5.28 -2.33
C ALA A 96 35.65 -4.62 -0.98
N LEU A 97 35.79 -5.34 0.14
CA LEU A 97 35.63 -4.77 1.49
C LEU A 97 36.64 -3.67 1.76
N LYS A 98 37.94 -3.89 1.44
CA LYS A 98 38.99 -2.88 1.57
C LYS A 98 38.62 -1.60 0.82
N THR A 99 38.27 -1.76 -0.45
CA THR A 99 37.86 -0.65 -1.31
C THR A 99 36.66 0.10 -0.76
N TRP A 100 35.65 -0.64 -0.26
CA TRP A 100 34.46 -0.06 0.32
C TRP A 100 34.78 0.73 1.58
N ILE A 101 35.54 0.16 2.53
CA ILE A 101 35.94 0.86 3.77
C ILE A 101 36.76 2.11 3.44
N THR A 102 37.72 2.01 2.51
CA THR A 102 38.55 3.15 2.09
C THR A 102 37.72 4.30 1.53
N LYS A 103 36.66 4.00 0.80
CA LYS A 103 35.73 4.99 0.22
C LYS A 103 34.65 5.45 1.19
N LEU A 104 34.46 4.74 2.30
CA LEU A 104 33.41 5.04 3.25
C LEU A 104 33.66 6.42 3.90
N ARG A 105 32.67 7.28 3.81
CA ARG A 105 32.65 8.58 4.48
C ARG A 105 31.37 8.68 5.27
N ILE A 106 31.46 8.98 6.55
CA ILE A 106 30.30 9.31 7.36
C ILE A 106 29.97 10.76 7.05
N THR A 107 29.02 10.96 6.16
CA THR A 107 28.32 12.24 6.08
C THR A 107 27.12 12.16 7.02
N PRO A 108 26.90 13.15 7.88
CA PRO A 108 25.65 13.23 8.61
C PRO A 108 24.49 13.13 7.60
N PRO A 109 23.37 12.50 7.95
CA PRO A 109 22.22 12.41 7.05
C PRO A 109 21.97 13.80 6.49
N LYS A 110 22.08 13.95 5.18
CA LYS A 110 21.80 15.23 4.51
C LYS A 110 20.38 15.59 4.87
N GLU A 111 20.22 16.65 5.62
CA GLU A 111 18.89 17.17 5.91
C GLU A 111 18.17 17.42 4.56
N LEU A 112 17.01 16.81 4.39
CA LEU A 112 16.28 16.91 3.14
C LEU A 112 15.90 18.39 2.94
N ALA A 113 16.47 19.03 1.92
CA ALA A 113 16.11 20.39 1.53
C ALA A 113 14.70 20.39 0.94
N LEU A 114 13.70 20.50 1.81
CA LEU A 114 12.31 20.47 1.40
C LEU A 114 11.90 21.84 0.83
N PRO A 115 11.08 21.83 -0.25
CA PRO A 115 10.47 23.06 -0.74
C PRO A 115 9.66 23.80 0.32
N ASP A 116 9.42 25.09 0.09
CA ASP A 116 8.58 25.91 0.96
C ASP A 116 7.23 25.21 1.24
N PRO A 117 6.82 25.08 2.51
CA PRO A 117 5.56 24.44 2.87
C PRO A 117 4.30 25.16 2.36
N LEU A 118 4.41 26.43 1.96
CA LEU A 118 3.29 27.21 1.42
C LEU A 118 3.09 27.04 -0.10
N LYS A 119 3.99 26.36 -0.79
CA LYS A 119 3.83 26.09 -2.23
C LYS A 119 2.63 25.18 -2.51
N PRO A 120 1.91 25.37 -3.63
CA PRO A 120 0.88 24.44 -4.06
C PRO A 120 1.44 23.05 -4.28
N ILE A 121 0.70 22.01 -3.86
CA ILE A 121 1.12 20.59 -3.98
C ILE A 121 1.52 20.24 -5.41
N THR A 122 0.71 20.62 -6.41
CA THR A 122 0.99 20.33 -7.83
C THR A 122 2.33 20.90 -8.27
N THR A 123 2.65 22.13 -7.83
CA THR A 123 3.93 22.77 -8.13
C THR A 123 5.09 21.99 -7.53
N VAL A 124 4.96 21.52 -6.29
CA VAL A 124 6.03 20.76 -5.62
C VAL A 124 6.20 19.37 -6.24
N ILE A 125 5.11 18.68 -6.55
CA ILE A 125 5.16 17.41 -7.26
C ILE A 125 5.93 17.58 -8.58
N ASP A 126 5.50 18.51 -9.40
CA ASP A 126 6.08 18.74 -10.71
C ASP A 126 7.55 19.21 -10.63
N GLN A 127 7.89 20.04 -9.63
CA GLN A 127 9.26 20.49 -9.40
C GLN A 127 10.19 19.33 -9.06
N LEU A 128 9.82 18.50 -8.06
CA LEU A 128 10.70 17.44 -7.56
C LEU A 128 10.81 16.27 -8.54
N ILE A 129 9.72 15.92 -9.22
CA ILE A 129 9.74 14.88 -10.26
C ILE A 129 10.59 15.34 -11.45
N ARG A 130 10.43 16.58 -11.93
CA ARG A 130 11.24 17.12 -13.03
C ARG A 130 12.72 17.24 -12.66
N ALA A 131 13.04 17.65 -11.44
CA ALA A 131 14.42 17.69 -10.96
C ALA A 131 15.09 16.29 -11.05
N LYS A 132 14.36 15.24 -10.70
CA LYS A 132 14.85 13.86 -10.84
C LYS A 132 15.05 13.47 -12.30
N TRP A 133 14.12 13.82 -13.21
CA TRP A 133 14.29 13.57 -14.65
C TRP A 133 15.51 14.28 -15.21
N GLN A 134 15.74 15.54 -14.82
CA GLN A 134 16.90 16.32 -15.26
C GLN A 134 18.22 15.69 -14.78
N ALA A 135 18.27 15.32 -13.49
CA ALA A 135 19.46 14.71 -12.90
C ALA A 135 19.84 13.38 -13.58
N GLU A 136 18.83 12.58 -13.94
CA GLU A 136 19.01 11.26 -14.56
C GLU A 136 18.90 11.28 -16.10
N LYS A 137 18.76 12.47 -16.70
CA LYS A 137 18.62 12.68 -18.17
C LYS A 137 17.45 11.88 -18.76
N ILE A 138 16.35 11.79 -18.04
CA ILE A 138 15.13 11.09 -18.45
C ILE A 138 14.26 12.03 -19.29
N ALA A 139 13.85 11.58 -20.48
CA ALA A 139 12.84 12.25 -21.30
C ALA A 139 11.43 11.77 -20.89
N PRO A 140 10.57 12.66 -20.33
CA PRO A 140 9.21 12.28 -19.97
C PRO A 140 8.35 12.07 -21.21
N ALA A 141 7.31 11.25 -21.09
CA ALA A 141 6.27 11.10 -22.09
C ALA A 141 5.54 12.44 -22.34
N ARG A 142 4.89 12.55 -23.49
CA ARG A 142 4.02 13.69 -23.76
C ARG A 142 2.78 13.66 -22.86
N ARG A 143 2.07 14.76 -22.81
CA ARG A 143 0.74 14.81 -22.17
C ARG A 143 -0.23 13.88 -22.92
N SER A 144 -1.02 13.10 -22.19
CA SER A 144 -2.02 12.19 -22.74
C SER A 144 -3.11 12.92 -23.51
N SER A 145 -3.75 12.24 -24.48
CA SER A 145 -4.95 12.75 -25.15
C SER A 145 -6.10 12.95 -24.13
N ASP A 146 -7.10 13.74 -24.49
CA ASP A 146 -8.29 13.91 -23.65
C ASP A 146 -9.09 12.62 -23.49
N ALA A 147 -9.15 11.79 -24.52
CA ALA A 147 -9.82 10.48 -24.44
C ALA A 147 -9.09 9.53 -23.45
N THR A 148 -7.76 9.45 -23.52
CA THR A 148 -6.97 8.68 -22.56
C THR A 148 -7.11 9.25 -21.14
N PHE A 149 -7.07 10.58 -21.00
CA PHE A 149 -7.20 11.24 -19.70
C PHE A 149 -8.57 10.97 -19.04
N VAL A 150 -9.68 11.14 -19.78
CA VAL A 150 -11.02 10.96 -19.21
C VAL A 150 -11.24 9.51 -18.76
N ARG A 151 -10.80 8.53 -19.55
CA ARG A 151 -10.86 7.12 -19.15
C ARG A 151 -10.09 6.86 -17.87
N ARG A 152 -8.81 7.30 -17.80
CA ARG A 152 -7.94 7.09 -16.64
C ARG A 152 -8.51 7.72 -15.37
N VAL A 153 -8.94 8.98 -15.44
CA VAL A 153 -9.42 9.69 -14.26
C VAL A 153 -10.72 9.10 -13.71
N TYR A 154 -11.61 8.58 -14.58
CA TYR A 154 -12.80 7.85 -14.14
C TYR A 154 -12.44 6.54 -13.46
N LEU A 155 -11.51 5.76 -14.02
CA LEU A 155 -11.03 4.51 -13.42
C LEU A 155 -10.39 4.74 -12.06
N ASP A 156 -9.55 5.76 -11.93
CA ASP A 156 -8.78 6.03 -10.71
C ASP A 156 -9.61 6.70 -9.61
N LEU A 157 -10.53 7.59 -9.97
CA LEU A 157 -11.30 8.35 -8.98
C LEU A 157 -12.64 7.71 -8.61
N ILE A 158 -13.32 7.06 -9.55
CA ILE A 158 -14.63 6.47 -9.28
C ILE A 158 -14.73 4.96 -9.58
N GLY A 159 -13.61 4.35 -10.03
CA GLY A 159 -13.48 2.89 -10.18
C GLY A 159 -14.34 2.29 -11.29
N ARG A 160 -14.61 3.01 -12.36
CA ARG A 160 -15.26 2.53 -13.58
C ARG A 160 -14.83 3.36 -14.78
N ILE A 161 -15.06 2.84 -15.98
CA ILE A 161 -14.95 3.64 -17.21
C ILE A 161 -16.03 4.72 -17.28
N PRO A 162 -15.80 5.82 -18.01
CA PRO A 162 -16.84 6.81 -18.27
C PRO A 162 -17.92 6.25 -19.21
N ARG A 163 -19.15 6.73 -19.09
CA ARG A 163 -20.26 6.44 -20.01
C ARG A 163 -20.12 7.31 -21.27
N ILE A 164 -20.73 6.90 -22.37
CA ILE A 164 -20.71 7.67 -23.64
C ILE A 164 -21.12 9.14 -23.46
N PRO A 165 -22.21 9.50 -22.75
CA PRO A 165 -22.54 10.91 -22.51
C PRO A 165 -21.47 11.68 -21.74
N GLU A 166 -20.82 11.02 -20.76
CA GLU A 166 -19.73 11.63 -19.96
C GLU A 166 -18.49 11.90 -20.84
N ILE A 167 -18.14 10.93 -21.73
CA ILE A 167 -17.06 11.09 -22.71
C ILE A 167 -17.35 12.26 -23.66
N ASN A 168 -18.52 12.24 -24.28
CA ASN A 168 -18.90 13.24 -25.30
C ASN A 168 -18.96 14.64 -24.70
N SER A 169 -19.53 14.81 -23.51
CA SER A 169 -19.57 16.07 -22.79
C SER A 169 -18.16 16.61 -22.51
N PHE A 170 -17.26 15.75 -22.03
CA PHE A 170 -15.88 16.16 -21.72
C PHE A 170 -15.08 16.49 -22.99
N LEU A 171 -15.21 15.70 -24.06
CA LEU A 171 -14.48 15.95 -25.32
C LEU A 171 -14.98 17.21 -26.04
N ALA A 172 -16.26 17.52 -25.96
CA ALA A 172 -16.85 18.72 -26.56
C ALA A 172 -16.51 20.00 -25.80
N ASP A 173 -16.18 19.90 -24.52
CA ASP A 173 -15.83 21.07 -23.70
C ASP A 173 -14.50 21.71 -24.17
N GLN A 174 -14.55 23.00 -24.52
CA GLN A 174 -13.39 23.77 -24.97
C GLN A 174 -12.69 24.53 -23.83
N ASN A 175 -13.16 24.37 -22.58
CA ASN A 175 -12.55 25.02 -21.44
C ASN A 175 -11.12 24.50 -21.22
N PRO A 176 -10.09 25.36 -21.18
CA PRO A 176 -8.71 24.92 -20.93
C PRO A 176 -8.52 24.23 -19.57
N GLU A 177 -9.38 24.55 -18.59
CA GLU A 177 -9.37 23.97 -17.25
C GLU A 177 -10.26 22.71 -17.12
N LYS A 178 -10.86 22.21 -18.19
CA LYS A 178 -11.81 21.09 -18.16
C LYS A 178 -11.31 19.86 -17.41
N ARG A 179 -10.00 19.54 -17.51
CA ARG A 179 -9.40 18.41 -16.76
C ARG A 179 -9.42 18.65 -15.26
N ASN A 180 -9.07 19.85 -14.81
CA ASN A 180 -9.09 20.20 -13.39
C ASN A 180 -10.51 20.24 -12.85
N LEU A 181 -11.45 20.79 -13.62
CA LEU A 181 -12.87 20.82 -13.27
C LEU A 181 -13.47 19.41 -13.17
N LEU A 182 -13.10 18.51 -14.09
CA LEU A 182 -13.54 17.11 -14.02
C LEU A 182 -13.01 16.40 -12.77
N ILE A 183 -11.71 16.58 -12.44
CA ILE A 183 -11.13 16.03 -11.21
C ILE A 183 -11.87 16.54 -9.98
N ASP A 184 -12.13 17.85 -9.90
CA ASP A 184 -12.85 18.46 -8.79
C ASP A 184 -14.26 17.90 -8.66
N HIS A 185 -14.98 17.75 -9.77
CA HIS A 185 -16.31 17.15 -9.81
C HIS A 185 -16.30 15.70 -9.33
N LEU A 186 -15.49 14.85 -9.95
CA LEU A 186 -15.48 13.40 -9.66
C LEU A 186 -15.16 13.10 -8.20
N THR A 187 -14.22 13.85 -7.59
CA THR A 187 -13.85 13.65 -6.17
C THR A 187 -14.93 14.04 -5.16
N THR A 188 -16.02 14.66 -5.59
CA THR A 188 -17.16 15.03 -4.73
C THR A 188 -18.36 14.10 -4.90
N THR A 189 -18.32 13.16 -5.85
CA THR A 189 -19.43 12.25 -6.14
C THR A 189 -19.57 11.13 -5.10
N GLU A 190 -20.76 10.54 -5.01
CA GLU A 190 -20.98 9.33 -4.19
C GLU A 190 -20.19 8.13 -4.74
N GLU A 191 -20.03 8.05 -6.07
CA GLU A 191 -19.24 6.98 -6.70
C GLU A 191 -17.77 7.01 -6.28
N HIS A 192 -17.20 8.22 -6.04
CA HIS A 192 -15.86 8.36 -5.48
C HIS A 192 -15.77 7.77 -4.07
N ALA A 193 -16.73 8.08 -3.21
CA ALA A 193 -16.78 7.54 -1.86
C ALA A 193 -16.95 6.01 -1.85
N ASP A 194 -17.81 5.48 -2.73
CA ASP A 194 -18.00 4.05 -2.92
C ASP A 194 -16.72 3.36 -3.42
N HIS A 195 -16.01 3.98 -4.37
CA HIS A 195 -14.75 3.45 -4.88
C HIS A 195 -13.68 3.39 -3.78
N LEU A 196 -13.47 4.49 -3.06
CA LEU A 196 -12.52 4.50 -1.94
C LEU A 196 -12.93 3.50 -0.84
N ALA A 197 -14.22 3.36 -0.54
CA ALA A 197 -14.68 2.36 0.42
C ALA A 197 -14.32 0.93 -0.01
N GLN A 198 -14.42 0.59 -1.28
CA GLN A 198 -14.03 -0.72 -1.81
C GLN A 198 -12.51 -0.91 -1.76
N VAL A 199 -11.73 0.10 -2.18
CA VAL A 199 -10.26 0.09 -2.11
C VAL A 199 -9.80 -0.12 -0.67
N PHE A 200 -10.27 0.70 0.27
CA PHE A 200 -9.85 0.61 1.66
C PHE A 200 -10.40 -0.60 2.41
N ASN A 201 -11.54 -1.16 1.98
CA ASN A 201 -11.97 -2.47 2.48
C ASN A 201 -10.93 -3.56 2.21
N ILE A 202 -10.32 -3.57 1.01
CA ILE A 202 -9.23 -4.51 0.68
C ILE A 202 -7.96 -4.17 1.45
N VAL A 203 -7.57 -2.88 1.50
CA VAL A 203 -6.39 -2.43 2.22
C VAL A 203 -6.43 -2.83 3.69
N PHE A 204 -7.55 -2.62 4.36
CA PHE A 204 -7.68 -2.86 5.80
C PHE A 204 -7.89 -4.33 6.17
N LEU A 205 -8.68 -5.06 5.38
CA LEU A 205 -9.09 -6.41 5.76
C LEU A 205 -8.39 -7.52 4.95
N ASP A 206 -7.67 -7.17 3.87
CA ASP A 206 -7.04 -8.13 2.96
C ASP A 206 -8.04 -9.02 2.19
N ARG A 207 -7.82 -9.22 0.90
CA ARG A 207 -8.71 -10.00 0.02
C ARG A 207 -8.79 -11.48 0.42
N ALA A 208 -7.66 -12.07 0.82
CA ALA A 208 -7.63 -13.46 1.27
C ALA A 208 -8.47 -13.65 2.54
N HIS A 209 -8.38 -12.71 3.47
CA HIS A 209 -9.18 -12.69 4.68
C HIS A 209 -10.68 -12.46 4.39
N LEU A 210 -10.98 -11.55 3.45
CA LEU A 210 -12.35 -11.31 2.98
C LEU A 210 -12.99 -12.57 2.39
N ARG A 211 -12.25 -13.38 1.65
CA ARG A 211 -12.71 -14.68 1.10
C ARG A 211 -12.99 -15.72 2.20
N LYS A 212 -12.08 -15.86 3.16
CA LYS A 212 -12.23 -16.82 4.27
C LYS A 212 -13.45 -16.54 5.14
N ARG A 213 -13.95 -15.29 5.16
CA ARG A 213 -15.07 -14.83 5.98
C ARG A 213 -16.24 -14.28 5.17
N SER A 214 -16.53 -14.90 4.02
CA SER A 214 -17.60 -14.48 3.12
C SER A 214 -19.00 -14.44 3.75
N HIS A 215 -19.24 -15.27 4.78
CA HIS A 215 -20.54 -15.34 5.48
C HIS A 215 -20.72 -14.31 6.61
N THR A 216 -19.73 -13.46 6.88
CA THR A 216 -19.83 -12.45 7.93
C THR A 216 -20.56 -11.22 7.40
N ASN A 217 -21.61 -10.76 8.08
CA ASN A 217 -22.29 -9.50 7.73
C ASN A 217 -21.36 -8.30 7.97
N ARG A 218 -20.81 -7.76 6.89
CA ARG A 218 -19.90 -6.60 6.91
C ARG A 218 -20.58 -5.31 6.47
N LYS A 219 -21.89 -5.31 6.33
CA LYS A 219 -22.60 -4.10 5.90
C LYS A 219 -22.26 -2.89 6.78
N PRO A 220 -22.26 -2.98 8.14
CA PRO A 220 -21.88 -1.84 8.98
C PRO A 220 -20.47 -1.31 8.73
N TRP A 221 -19.52 -2.20 8.42
CA TRP A 221 -18.14 -1.81 8.07
C TRP A 221 -18.08 -1.04 6.75
N LEU A 222 -18.72 -1.54 5.71
CA LEU A 222 -18.77 -0.87 4.42
C LEU A 222 -19.52 0.46 4.49
N ASP A 223 -20.62 0.51 5.26
CA ASP A 223 -21.38 1.73 5.50
C ASP A 223 -20.53 2.79 6.22
N TYR A 224 -19.71 2.38 7.20
CA TYR A 224 -18.73 3.27 7.85
C TYR A 224 -17.72 3.83 6.84
N LEU A 225 -17.12 2.99 6.02
CA LEU A 225 -16.15 3.44 5.02
C LEU A 225 -16.78 4.42 4.01
N ARG A 226 -17.98 4.09 3.49
CA ARG A 226 -18.70 4.99 2.59
C ARG A 226 -19.00 6.34 3.24
N TRP A 227 -19.50 6.31 4.46
CA TRP A 227 -19.77 7.53 5.22
C TRP A 227 -18.49 8.35 5.43
N ALA A 228 -17.42 7.73 5.86
CA ALA A 228 -16.14 8.40 6.11
C ALA A 228 -15.61 9.10 4.85
N PHE A 229 -15.62 8.42 3.70
CA PHE A 229 -15.14 9.01 2.45
C PHE A 229 -16.14 10.01 1.84
N LYS A 230 -17.45 9.78 1.96
CA LYS A 230 -18.48 10.74 1.51
C LYS A 230 -18.38 12.06 2.25
N THR A 231 -18.20 12.02 3.56
CA THR A 231 -18.06 13.21 4.41
C THR A 231 -16.64 13.80 4.42
N ASN A 232 -15.70 13.18 3.68
CA ASN A 232 -14.29 13.53 3.71
C ASN A 232 -13.73 13.55 5.14
N ARG A 233 -14.06 12.52 5.94
CA ARG A 233 -13.57 12.41 7.31
C ARG A 233 -12.05 12.44 7.31
N GLN A 234 -11.46 13.29 8.14
CA GLN A 234 -10.02 13.46 8.24
C GLN A 234 -9.33 12.13 8.57
N TRP A 235 -8.18 11.85 7.95
CA TRP A 235 -7.54 10.55 8.06
C TRP A 235 -7.09 10.21 9.48
N ASP A 236 -6.69 11.22 10.28
CA ASP A 236 -6.40 11.06 11.70
C ASP A 236 -7.62 10.57 12.48
N GLN A 237 -8.82 11.10 12.16
CA GLN A 237 -10.08 10.65 12.76
C GLN A 237 -10.41 9.22 12.33
N VAL A 238 -10.18 8.87 11.05
CA VAL A 238 -10.35 7.49 10.56
C VAL A 238 -9.41 6.55 11.33
N GLY A 239 -8.12 6.88 11.40
CA GLY A 239 -7.15 6.09 12.17
C GLY A 239 -7.56 5.91 13.63
N ARG A 240 -8.02 7.00 14.26
CA ARG A 240 -8.53 6.99 15.63
C ARG A 240 -9.76 6.08 15.79
N ASP A 241 -10.74 6.20 14.90
CA ASP A 241 -11.97 5.37 14.94
C ASP A 241 -11.62 3.88 14.87
N LEU A 242 -10.70 3.52 13.98
CA LEU A 242 -10.28 2.13 13.76
C LEU A 242 -9.58 1.54 14.98
N VAL A 243 -8.62 2.26 15.58
CA VAL A 243 -7.82 1.72 16.69
C VAL A 243 -8.53 1.80 18.04
N LEU A 244 -9.37 2.81 18.25
CA LEU A 244 -10.19 2.89 19.47
C LEU A 244 -11.31 1.88 19.49
N ALA A 245 -11.95 1.65 18.34
CA ALA A 245 -13.13 0.80 18.23
C ALA A 245 -14.22 1.15 19.26
N ARG A 246 -14.39 2.46 19.54
CA ARG A 246 -15.35 3.05 20.48
C ARG A 246 -16.24 4.04 19.76
N PRO A 247 -17.23 3.56 18.97
CA PRO A 247 -18.10 4.44 18.20
C PRO A 247 -18.91 5.34 19.11
N LYS A 248 -19.03 6.61 18.71
CA LYS A 248 -19.84 7.64 19.38
C LYS A 248 -21.20 7.84 18.71
N SER A 249 -21.35 7.35 17.48
CA SER A 249 -22.55 7.47 16.66
C SER A 249 -22.86 6.16 15.92
N ALA A 250 -24.06 6.05 15.36
CA ALA A 250 -24.45 4.91 14.54
C ALA A 250 -23.56 4.76 13.31
N GLN A 251 -23.12 5.88 12.72
CA GLN A 251 -22.25 5.90 11.54
C GLN A 251 -20.85 5.33 11.84
N GLU A 252 -20.34 5.56 13.05
CA GLU A 252 -19.03 5.08 13.47
C GLU A 252 -19.00 3.59 13.89
N GLN A 253 -20.17 2.96 14.09
CA GLN A 253 -20.27 1.59 14.61
C GLN A 253 -19.43 0.58 13.81
N GLY A 254 -19.41 0.75 12.50
CA GLY A 254 -18.66 -0.13 11.61
C GLY A 254 -17.15 -0.14 11.84
N ALA A 255 -16.56 0.97 12.33
CA ALA A 255 -15.12 1.06 12.58
C ALA A 255 -14.59 -0.02 13.53
N SER A 256 -15.43 -0.46 14.47
CA SER A 256 -15.08 -1.53 15.42
C SER A 256 -14.69 -2.85 14.75
N TRP A 257 -15.14 -3.09 13.51
CA TRP A 257 -14.79 -4.28 12.75
C TRP A 257 -13.29 -4.43 12.50
N PHE A 258 -12.55 -3.34 12.38
CA PHE A 258 -11.13 -3.35 12.12
C PHE A 258 -10.34 -4.18 13.16
N ILE A 259 -10.67 -4.04 14.43
CA ILE A 259 -10.09 -4.83 15.52
C ILE A 259 -10.90 -6.12 15.77
N HIS A 260 -12.23 -6.00 15.87
CA HIS A 260 -13.13 -7.10 16.25
C HIS A 260 -12.99 -8.33 15.34
N ASP A 261 -12.75 -8.11 14.05
CA ASP A 261 -12.62 -9.17 13.06
C ASP A 261 -11.40 -10.09 13.29
N GLN A 262 -10.40 -9.66 14.07
CA GLN A 262 -9.25 -10.49 14.47
C GLN A 262 -9.52 -11.45 15.63
N ARG A 263 -10.73 -11.44 16.23
CA ARG A 263 -11.17 -12.42 17.24
C ARG A 263 -10.23 -12.55 18.44
N ASP A 264 -9.82 -11.41 18.98
CA ASP A 264 -8.90 -11.30 20.13
C ASP A 264 -7.48 -11.82 19.86
N ASP A 265 -7.09 -12.01 18.59
CA ASP A 265 -5.70 -12.25 18.22
C ASP A 265 -4.95 -10.90 18.17
N HIS A 266 -4.34 -10.54 19.29
CA HIS A 266 -3.68 -9.26 19.47
C HIS A 266 -2.43 -9.10 18.58
N SER A 267 -1.76 -10.21 18.23
CA SER A 267 -0.65 -10.25 17.29
C SER A 267 -1.10 -9.88 15.87
N GLN A 268 -2.23 -10.43 15.44
CA GLN A 268 -2.83 -10.07 14.16
C GLN A 268 -3.35 -8.64 14.14
N ILE A 269 -3.89 -8.13 15.25
CA ILE A 269 -4.29 -6.73 15.37
C ILE A 269 -3.07 -5.82 15.19
N ALA A 270 -1.99 -6.07 15.93
CA ALA A 270 -0.75 -5.29 15.84
C ALA A 270 -0.16 -5.30 14.43
N THR A 271 -0.07 -6.46 13.80
CA THR A 271 0.39 -6.63 12.43
C THR A 271 -0.47 -5.86 11.42
N ARG A 272 -1.81 -5.95 11.54
CA ARG A 272 -2.75 -5.21 10.69
C ARG A 272 -2.56 -3.70 10.84
N VAL A 273 -2.50 -3.20 12.07
CA VAL A 273 -2.29 -1.78 12.38
C VAL A 273 -0.97 -1.29 11.78
N SER A 274 0.12 -2.02 12.01
CA SER A 274 1.43 -1.67 11.46
C SER A 274 1.42 -1.57 9.94
N ARG A 275 0.92 -2.59 9.27
CA ARG A 275 0.85 -2.65 7.81
C ARG A 275 -0.05 -1.55 7.24
N THR A 276 -1.25 -1.38 7.78
CA THR A 276 -2.26 -0.51 7.16
C THR A 276 -2.14 0.96 7.53
N LEU A 277 -1.75 1.27 8.77
CA LEU A 277 -1.67 2.63 9.25
C LEU A 277 -0.25 3.18 9.28
N LEU A 278 0.77 2.33 9.44
CA LEU A 278 2.18 2.75 9.54
C LEU A 278 3.05 2.31 8.35
N GLY A 279 2.48 1.52 7.42
CA GLY A 279 3.17 1.10 6.20
C GLY A 279 4.35 0.14 6.43
N LYS A 280 4.38 -0.59 7.55
CA LYS A 280 5.49 -1.49 7.92
C LYS A 280 5.02 -2.92 8.14
N GLN A 281 5.73 -3.89 7.56
CA GLN A 281 5.55 -5.30 7.86
C GLN A 281 6.48 -5.70 9.01
N VAL A 282 5.90 -6.29 10.07
CA VAL A 282 6.62 -6.52 11.33
C VAL A 282 6.59 -7.97 11.80
N GLN A 283 6.03 -8.86 11.01
CA GLN A 283 5.85 -10.26 11.42
C GLN A 283 7.18 -10.95 11.76
N CYS A 284 8.26 -10.65 11.04
CA CYS A 284 9.58 -11.20 11.32
C CYS A 284 10.09 -10.79 12.71
N ALA A 285 9.70 -9.61 13.20
CA ALA A 285 10.11 -9.10 14.49
C ALA A 285 9.37 -9.75 15.68
N GLN A 286 8.51 -10.74 15.44
CA GLN A 286 7.90 -11.52 16.51
C GLN A 286 8.91 -12.37 17.30
N CYS A 287 9.90 -12.96 16.59
CA CYS A 287 10.84 -13.91 17.18
C CYS A 287 12.26 -13.37 17.33
N HIS A 288 12.65 -12.39 16.54
CA HIS A 288 13.97 -11.77 16.51
C HIS A 288 13.87 -10.38 15.85
N ASP A 289 14.89 -9.54 15.92
CA ASP A 289 14.91 -8.28 15.19
C ASP A 289 14.77 -8.50 13.69
N HIS A 290 14.14 -7.55 13.01
CA HIS A 290 13.85 -7.71 11.59
C HIS A 290 15.15 -7.96 10.78
N PRO A 291 15.21 -9.00 9.93
CA PRO A 291 16.49 -9.46 9.35
C PRO A 291 17.13 -8.45 8.40
N VAL A 292 16.34 -7.62 7.70
CA VAL A 292 16.84 -6.67 6.71
C VAL A 292 16.51 -5.20 7.05
N ALA A 293 15.70 -4.94 8.06
CA ALA A 293 15.32 -3.61 8.52
C ALA A 293 15.64 -3.45 10.01
N PRO A 294 16.91 -3.16 10.37
CA PRO A 294 17.39 -3.22 11.75
C PRO A 294 16.72 -2.22 12.68
N GLU A 295 16.14 -1.16 12.16
CA GLU A 295 15.32 -0.22 12.93
C GLU A 295 14.00 -0.82 13.43
N ILE A 296 13.62 -2.02 12.96
CA ILE A 296 12.44 -2.76 13.41
C ILE A 296 12.92 -3.90 14.32
N GLU A 297 12.99 -3.62 15.61
CA GLU A 297 13.44 -4.57 16.62
C GLU A 297 12.28 -5.40 17.18
N GLN A 298 12.58 -6.54 17.80
CA GLN A 298 11.58 -7.43 18.44
C GLN A 298 10.74 -6.68 19.48
N ARG A 299 11.34 -5.75 20.23
CA ARG A 299 10.63 -4.94 21.22
C ARG A 299 9.55 -4.04 20.59
N HIS A 300 9.73 -3.58 19.36
CA HIS A 300 8.72 -2.80 18.63
C HIS A 300 7.49 -3.63 18.29
N TYR A 301 7.68 -4.89 17.85
CA TYR A 301 6.57 -5.81 17.60
C TYR A 301 5.76 -6.04 18.88
N TRP A 302 6.42 -6.44 19.97
CA TRP A 302 5.74 -6.71 21.24
C TRP A 302 5.19 -5.46 21.90
N GLY A 303 5.78 -4.31 21.62
CA GLY A 303 5.25 -2.99 22.01
C GLY A 303 3.93 -2.68 21.34
N LEU A 304 3.82 -2.93 20.02
CA LEU A 304 2.54 -2.80 19.30
C LEU A 304 1.49 -3.78 19.83
N VAL A 305 1.85 -5.03 20.10
CA VAL A 305 0.95 -6.02 20.71
C VAL A 305 0.46 -5.51 22.06
N ALA A 306 1.34 -4.91 22.87
CA ALA A 306 1.00 -4.40 24.20
C ALA A 306 -0.06 -3.28 24.18
N PHE A 307 -0.15 -2.47 23.11
CA PHE A 307 -1.21 -1.48 22.98
C PHE A 307 -2.60 -2.11 22.82
N PHE A 308 -2.68 -3.33 22.30
CA PHE A 308 -3.96 -3.98 21.98
C PHE A 308 -4.29 -5.19 22.84
N ASN A 309 -3.36 -5.75 23.61
CA ASN A 309 -3.55 -7.00 24.37
C ASN A 309 -4.52 -6.91 25.57
N ARG A 310 -5.04 -5.72 25.85
CA ARG A 310 -6.17 -5.50 26.77
C ARG A 310 -7.51 -5.46 26.07
N SER A 311 -7.53 -5.54 24.73
CA SER A 311 -8.77 -5.54 23.94
C SER A 311 -9.50 -6.87 24.10
N LEU A 312 -10.83 -6.81 24.15
CA LEU A 312 -11.70 -7.97 24.26
C LEU A 312 -12.92 -7.78 23.37
N ASN A 313 -13.17 -8.73 22.49
CA ASN A 313 -14.33 -8.72 21.62
C ASN A 313 -15.62 -8.98 22.39
N VAL A 314 -16.61 -8.12 22.18
CA VAL A 314 -17.91 -8.23 22.79
C VAL A 314 -19.00 -8.17 21.71
N LYS A 315 -19.97 -9.08 21.79
CA LYS A 315 -21.15 -9.06 20.94
C LYS A 315 -22.28 -8.36 21.68
N THR A 316 -22.75 -7.27 21.11
CA THR A 316 -23.92 -6.53 21.62
C THR A 316 -25.07 -6.60 20.62
N PRO A 317 -26.32 -6.26 21.03
CA PRO A 317 -27.45 -6.19 20.10
C PRO A 317 -27.23 -5.22 18.94
N GLU A 318 -26.49 -4.12 19.18
CA GLU A 318 -26.17 -3.11 18.16
C GLU A 318 -25.04 -3.53 17.23
N GLY A 319 -24.40 -4.69 17.47
CA GLY A 319 -23.32 -5.22 16.64
C GLY A 319 -22.01 -5.45 17.39
N PRO A 320 -20.92 -5.66 16.67
CA PRO A 320 -19.60 -5.94 17.25
C PRO A 320 -19.04 -4.73 18.00
N ARG A 321 -18.52 -4.97 19.19
CA ARG A 321 -17.87 -3.99 20.07
C ARG A 321 -16.54 -4.53 20.56
N VAL A 322 -15.64 -3.65 20.97
CA VAL A 322 -14.35 -4.01 21.54
C VAL A 322 -14.18 -3.30 22.88
N ALA A 323 -14.28 -4.07 23.95
CA ALA A 323 -13.98 -3.59 25.30
C ALA A 323 -12.46 -3.48 25.52
N GLU A 324 -12.06 -2.81 26.59
CA GLU A 324 -10.66 -2.72 27.00
C GLU A 324 -10.55 -2.89 28.52
N ARG A 325 -9.65 -3.76 28.97
CA ARG A 325 -9.34 -3.95 30.39
C ARG A 325 -8.43 -2.84 30.88
N ALA A 326 -8.54 -2.51 32.17
CA ALA A 326 -7.67 -1.51 32.79
C ALA A 326 -6.36 -2.09 33.34
N SER A 327 -6.26 -3.42 33.49
CA SER A 327 -5.10 -4.10 34.08
C SER A 327 -4.61 -5.27 33.22
N GLY A 328 -3.45 -5.83 33.57
CA GLY A 328 -2.84 -6.97 32.88
C GLY A 328 -2.12 -6.58 31.57
N GLY A 329 -1.91 -7.55 30.68
CA GLY A 329 -1.31 -7.34 29.37
C GLY A 329 0.16 -6.94 29.40
N TYR A 330 0.94 -7.57 30.29
CA TYR A 330 2.40 -7.42 30.37
C TYR A 330 3.02 -8.73 29.89
N ASP A 331 3.08 -8.90 28.59
CA ASP A 331 3.58 -10.12 28.00
C ASP A 331 5.09 -10.19 28.11
N LYS A 332 5.61 -11.39 28.39
CA LYS A 332 7.03 -11.71 28.29
C LYS A 332 7.29 -12.29 26.91
N PHE A 333 8.37 -11.90 26.32
CA PHE A 333 8.85 -12.47 25.08
C PHE A 333 10.33 -12.83 25.21
N ALA A 334 10.79 -13.76 24.40
CA ALA A 334 12.18 -14.19 24.38
C ALA A 334 12.72 -14.07 22.95
N ASN A 335 13.98 -13.70 22.83
CA ASN A 335 14.69 -13.80 21.57
C ASN A 335 15.12 -15.27 21.30
N LEU A 336 15.67 -15.54 20.13
CA LEU A 336 16.12 -16.90 19.76
C LEU A 336 17.28 -17.44 20.62
N GLU A 337 17.95 -16.59 21.39
CA GLU A 337 19.00 -16.95 22.33
C GLU A 337 18.46 -17.26 23.73
N GLY A 338 17.15 -17.12 23.94
CA GLY A 338 16.47 -17.37 25.21
C GLY A 338 16.53 -16.19 26.19
N LYS A 339 17.07 -15.03 25.78
CA LYS A 339 17.02 -13.80 26.60
C LYS A 339 15.58 -13.29 26.63
N THR A 340 15.02 -13.18 27.81
CA THR A 340 13.64 -12.74 28.02
C THR A 340 13.58 -11.25 28.33
N ASP A 341 12.56 -10.59 27.78
CA ASP A 341 12.22 -9.20 28.10
C ASP A 341 10.70 -9.08 28.33
N GLN A 342 10.26 -7.94 28.81
CA GLN A 342 8.85 -7.64 29.04
C GLN A 342 8.38 -6.55 28.10
N SER A 343 7.21 -6.75 27.47
CA SER A 343 6.61 -5.77 26.57
C SER A 343 6.37 -4.43 27.25
N GLN A 344 6.70 -3.36 26.53
CA GLN A 344 6.47 -1.98 26.90
C GLN A 344 5.59 -1.31 25.85
N LEU A 345 4.94 -0.19 26.17
CA LEU A 345 4.22 0.60 25.17
C LEU A 345 5.23 1.45 24.38
N ILE A 346 5.87 0.86 23.39
CA ILE A 346 6.91 1.49 22.58
C ILE A 346 6.51 1.61 21.12
N LEU A 347 6.85 2.73 20.50
CA LEU A 347 6.65 3.02 19.08
C LEU A 347 7.95 2.79 18.29
N TYR A 348 7.87 2.74 16.95
CA TYR A 348 9.05 2.64 16.07
C TYR A 348 10.03 3.81 16.21
N SER A 349 9.59 4.96 16.74
CA SER A 349 10.45 6.09 17.10
C SER A 349 11.23 5.87 18.39
N ASN A 350 11.18 4.69 19.00
CA ASN A 350 11.72 4.37 20.33
C ASN A 350 11.07 5.17 21.48
N LYS A 351 9.98 5.89 21.21
CA LYS A 351 9.23 6.61 22.25
C LYS A 351 8.45 5.61 23.10
N ILE A 352 8.75 5.57 24.39
CA ILE A 352 8.04 4.76 25.38
C ILE A 352 6.91 5.60 25.98
N ILE A 353 5.72 5.02 26.03
CA ILE A 353 4.56 5.61 26.68
C ILE A 353 4.39 5.00 28.07
N THR A 354 4.48 5.82 29.08
CA THR A 354 4.33 5.37 30.48
C THR A 354 2.87 5.28 30.85
N GLU A 355 2.47 4.15 31.47
CA GLU A 355 1.13 4.00 32.02
C GLU A 355 0.93 4.90 33.24
N ALA A 356 -0.03 5.81 33.16
CA ALA A 356 -0.43 6.60 34.33
C ALA A 356 -1.01 5.68 35.42
N GLY A 357 -0.49 5.76 36.64
CA GLY A 357 -0.87 4.89 37.76
C GLY A 357 -0.06 3.60 37.89
N GLY A 358 0.96 3.38 37.01
CA GLY A 358 1.84 2.23 37.08
C GLY A 358 1.22 0.92 36.60
N LYS A 359 1.98 -0.18 36.75
CA LYS A 359 1.52 -1.52 36.34
C LYS A 359 0.50 -2.07 37.35
N GLN A 360 -0.75 -2.25 36.90
CA GLN A 360 -1.81 -2.84 37.70
C GLN A 360 -1.92 -4.34 37.39
N SER A 361 -1.84 -5.17 38.46
CA SER A 361 -1.92 -6.64 38.33
C SER A 361 -3.36 -7.19 38.40
N SER A 362 -4.27 -6.45 39.00
CA SER A 362 -5.69 -6.85 39.17
C SER A 362 -6.63 -5.75 38.70
N ASP A 363 -7.76 -6.17 38.12
CA ASP A 363 -8.82 -5.27 37.66
C ASP A 363 -9.70 -4.82 38.84
N SER A 364 -9.90 -3.52 39.01
CA SER A 364 -10.83 -2.94 39.98
C SER A 364 -11.68 -1.84 39.32
N ALA A 365 -12.87 -1.59 39.85
CA ALA A 365 -13.77 -0.57 39.33
C ALA A 365 -13.14 0.84 39.32
N GLU A 366 -12.25 1.10 40.27
CA GLU A 366 -11.57 2.39 40.40
C GLU A 366 -10.62 2.73 39.25
N LEU A 367 -10.20 1.71 38.48
CA LEU A 367 -9.33 1.90 37.32
C LEU A 367 -10.08 2.37 36.07
N TYR A 368 -11.40 2.50 36.15
CA TYR A 368 -12.24 2.88 35.03
C TYR A 368 -12.84 4.26 35.22
N SER A 369 -12.97 5.02 34.13
CA SER A 369 -13.77 6.25 34.06
C SER A 369 -15.24 5.94 33.80
N VAL A 370 -15.52 4.85 33.05
CA VAL A 370 -16.81 4.22 32.90
C VAL A 370 -16.65 2.80 33.41
N GLY A 371 -17.23 2.52 34.58
CA GLY A 371 -17.04 1.24 35.29
C GLY A 371 -17.60 0.06 34.52
N PRO A 372 -16.90 -1.10 34.54
CA PRO A 372 -17.46 -2.32 34.00
C PRO A 372 -18.59 -2.78 34.92
N PRO A 373 -19.76 -3.09 34.38
CA PRO A 373 -20.66 -3.98 35.08
C PRO A 373 -19.89 -5.27 35.41
N LYS A 374 -20.00 -5.79 36.63
CA LYS A 374 -19.31 -7.01 37.11
C LYS A 374 -19.36 -8.19 36.10
N GLN A 375 -20.32 -8.17 35.19
CA GLN A 375 -20.59 -9.19 34.19
C GLN A 375 -19.65 -9.13 32.94
N TRP A 376 -19.00 -8.00 32.63
CA TRP A 376 -18.25 -7.80 31.38
C TRP A 376 -17.00 -8.66 31.28
N PHE A 377 -16.34 -8.94 32.39
CA PHE A 377 -15.07 -9.68 32.41
C PHE A 377 -15.21 -11.08 33.00
N ARG A 378 -16.43 -11.51 33.32
CA ARG A 378 -16.71 -12.89 33.75
C ARG A 378 -16.63 -13.83 32.54
N LYS A 379 -15.91 -14.95 32.65
CA LYS A 379 -16.03 -16.04 31.68
C LYS A 379 -17.50 -16.46 31.58
N LEU A 380 -18.12 -16.21 30.44
CA LEU A 380 -19.49 -16.67 30.18
C LEU A 380 -19.48 -18.19 30.09
N LYS A 381 -20.44 -18.84 30.74
CA LYS A 381 -20.69 -20.29 30.57
C LYS A 381 -21.13 -20.57 29.14
N LYS A 382 -20.87 -21.79 28.64
CA LYS A 382 -21.28 -22.21 27.28
C LYS A 382 -22.79 -21.99 27.11
N GLY A 383 -23.19 -21.13 26.17
CA GLY A 383 -24.59 -20.79 25.91
C GLY A 383 -25.13 -19.54 26.66
N GLU A 384 -24.38 -18.99 27.60
CA GLU A 384 -24.73 -17.75 28.30
C GLU A 384 -24.49 -16.54 27.39
N ARG A 385 -25.45 -15.62 27.31
CA ARG A 385 -25.31 -14.35 26.57
C ARG A 385 -25.17 -13.21 27.55
N LEU A 386 -24.37 -12.19 27.19
CA LEU A 386 -24.37 -10.92 27.93
C LEU A 386 -25.79 -10.31 27.94
N ASN A 387 -26.16 -9.72 29.06
CA ASN A 387 -27.47 -9.07 29.20
C ASN A 387 -27.63 -7.97 28.14
N LYS A 388 -28.80 -7.87 27.52
CA LYS A 388 -29.13 -6.90 26.46
C LYS A 388 -29.04 -5.44 26.93
N ASP A 389 -29.10 -5.20 28.24
CA ASP A 389 -29.17 -3.87 28.84
C ASP A 389 -27.83 -3.33 29.36
N LEU A 390 -26.68 -3.76 28.79
CA LEU A 390 -25.37 -3.22 29.16
C LEU A 390 -25.12 -1.89 28.42
N PRO A 391 -25.36 -0.72 29.05
CA PRO A 391 -25.49 0.54 28.32
C PRO A 391 -24.19 1.09 27.83
N ASN A 392 -23.06 0.79 28.46
CA ASN A 392 -21.76 1.37 28.10
C ASN A 392 -20.60 0.37 28.20
N LEU A 393 -19.71 0.41 27.20
CA LEU A 393 -18.43 -0.29 27.27
C LEU A 393 -17.57 0.30 28.41
N PRO A 394 -16.84 -0.55 29.17
CA PRO A 394 -15.90 -0.05 30.16
C PRO A 394 -14.79 0.76 29.49
N VAL A 395 -14.48 1.89 30.08
CA VAL A 395 -13.41 2.79 29.61
C VAL A 395 -12.37 2.93 30.71
N PRO A 396 -11.15 2.37 30.54
CA PRO A 396 -10.07 2.56 31.51
C PRO A 396 -9.70 4.04 31.67
N LYS A 397 -9.31 4.46 32.88
CA LYS A 397 -8.74 5.80 33.10
C LYS A 397 -7.47 5.99 32.28
N PHE A 398 -6.64 4.94 32.17
CA PHE A 398 -5.56 4.87 31.19
C PHE A 398 -5.90 3.81 30.14
N SER A 399 -6.26 4.26 28.95
CA SER A 399 -6.53 3.39 27.81
C SER A 399 -5.30 3.29 26.93
N ARG A 400 -4.78 2.06 26.74
CA ARG A 400 -3.64 1.80 25.83
C ARG A 400 -3.99 2.11 24.37
N ARG A 401 -5.22 1.80 23.94
CA ARG A 401 -5.70 2.14 22.60
C ARG A 401 -5.82 3.65 22.38
N GLU A 402 -6.26 4.39 23.41
CA GLU A 402 -6.28 5.87 23.37
C GLU A 402 -4.86 6.43 23.23
N ALA A 403 -3.93 5.93 24.06
CA ALA A 403 -2.53 6.34 23.99
C ALA A 403 -1.91 6.07 22.61
N PHE A 404 -2.22 4.91 22.01
CA PHE A 404 -1.79 4.62 20.65
C PHE A 404 -2.45 5.54 19.62
N ALA A 405 -3.77 5.77 19.72
CA ALA A 405 -4.50 6.66 18.81
C ALA A 405 -3.95 8.10 18.83
N GLN A 406 -3.58 8.60 20.01
CA GLN A 406 -2.90 9.89 20.14
C GLN A 406 -1.52 9.88 19.50
N SER A 407 -0.78 8.77 19.63
CA SER A 407 0.55 8.66 19.05
C SER A 407 0.57 8.61 17.52
N LEU A 408 -0.55 8.29 16.85
CA LEU A 408 -0.62 8.28 15.39
C LEU A 408 -0.31 9.65 14.78
N THR A 409 -0.70 10.71 15.45
CA THR A 409 -0.54 12.09 14.94
C THR A 409 0.52 12.90 15.68
N THR A 410 1.05 12.36 16.80
CA THR A 410 2.06 13.04 17.61
C THR A 410 3.41 12.37 17.41
N ASP A 411 4.35 13.08 16.80
CA ASP A 411 5.74 12.62 16.57
C ASP A 411 5.85 11.28 15.81
N ASN A 412 4.85 10.99 14.96
CA ASN A 412 4.81 9.75 14.18
C ASN A 412 4.64 10.03 12.69
N PRO A 413 5.72 10.33 11.97
CA PRO A 413 5.68 10.62 10.55
C PRO A 413 5.23 9.42 9.70
N ASP A 414 5.37 8.20 10.19
CA ASP A 414 5.02 6.98 9.46
C ASP A 414 3.52 6.93 9.14
N PHE A 415 2.66 7.47 10.00
CA PHE A 415 1.22 7.52 9.77
C PHE A 415 0.85 8.34 8.52
N SER A 416 1.41 9.54 8.38
CA SER A 416 1.20 10.38 7.19
C SER A 416 1.90 9.81 5.96
N ARG A 417 3.14 9.32 6.11
CA ARG A 417 3.93 8.76 5.00
C ARG A 417 3.26 7.52 4.42
N ALA A 418 2.71 6.65 5.26
CA ALA A 418 2.05 5.41 4.82
C ALA A 418 0.85 5.69 3.92
N ILE A 419 -0.03 6.60 4.31
CA ILE A 419 -1.21 6.93 3.52
C ILE A 419 -0.86 7.70 2.25
N VAL A 420 0.07 8.66 2.32
CA VAL A 420 0.56 9.39 1.15
C VAL A 420 1.16 8.44 0.12
N ASN A 421 2.02 7.51 0.55
CA ASN A 421 2.62 6.51 -0.32
C ASN A 421 1.57 5.60 -0.98
N ARG A 422 0.55 5.20 -0.22
CA ARG A 422 -0.54 4.34 -0.71
C ARG A 422 -1.44 5.07 -1.71
N LEU A 423 -1.80 6.33 -1.44
CA LEU A 423 -2.56 7.14 -2.40
C LEU A 423 -1.75 7.41 -3.67
N TRP A 424 -0.44 7.66 -3.54
CA TRP A 424 0.45 7.77 -4.69
C TRP A 424 0.43 6.48 -5.52
N ALA A 425 0.57 5.32 -4.89
CA ALA A 425 0.51 4.02 -5.57
C ALA A 425 -0.86 3.76 -6.23
N LEU A 426 -1.95 4.16 -5.60
CA LEU A 426 -3.30 4.05 -6.18
C LEU A 426 -3.41 4.84 -7.49
N MET A 427 -2.85 6.05 -7.51
CA MET A 427 -2.92 6.94 -8.68
C MET A 427 -1.91 6.56 -9.76
N PHE A 428 -0.68 6.21 -9.40
CA PHE A 428 0.42 5.96 -10.35
C PHE A 428 0.69 4.48 -10.64
N GLY A 429 0.10 3.54 -9.87
CA GLY A 429 0.37 2.10 -10.01
C GLY A 429 1.60 1.62 -9.24
N ARG A 430 2.44 2.53 -8.74
CA ARG A 430 3.63 2.24 -7.93
C ARG A 430 3.80 3.29 -6.85
N GLY A 431 4.19 2.87 -5.63
CA GLY A 431 4.51 3.79 -4.54
C GLY A 431 5.83 4.52 -4.73
N LEU A 432 6.01 5.64 -4.02
CA LEU A 432 7.31 6.29 -3.83
C LEU A 432 8.26 5.36 -3.05
N VAL A 433 7.72 4.61 -2.09
CA VAL A 433 8.29 3.38 -1.52
C VAL A 433 7.50 2.21 -2.08
N HIS A 434 8.20 1.18 -2.56
CA HIS A 434 7.56 0.00 -3.16
C HIS A 434 8.29 -1.27 -2.74
N PRO A 435 7.58 -2.33 -2.31
CA PRO A 435 6.13 -2.42 -2.06
C PRO A 435 5.59 -1.40 -1.04
N VAL A 436 4.29 -1.07 -1.14
CA VAL A 436 3.70 0.08 -0.43
C VAL A 436 3.67 -0.02 1.10
N ASP A 437 3.79 -1.22 1.65
CA ASP A 437 3.75 -1.53 3.08
C ASP A 437 5.10 -2.06 3.61
N LEU A 438 6.19 -1.85 2.85
CA LEU A 438 7.57 -2.10 3.25
C LEU A 438 8.34 -0.77 3.41
N MET A 439 7.79 0.14 4.23
CA MET A 439 8.40 1.45 4.48
C MET A 439 9.49 1.34 5.55
N ASP A 440 10.59 0.72 5.19
CA ASP A 440 11.74 0.46 6.04
C ASP A 440 13.06 0.83 5.34
N SER A 441 14.19 0.67 6.03
CA SER A 441 15.50 1.05 5.51
C SER A 441 15.98 0.20 4.34
N ALA A 442 15.45 -1.02 4.17
CA ALA A 442 15.77 -1.88 3.03
C ALA A 442 15.03 -1.46 1.74
N HIS A 443 13.97 -0.66 1.88
CA HIS A 443 13.14 -0.20 0.76
C HIS A 443 13.11 1.34 0.71
N PRO A 444 14.21 1.98 0.26
CA PRO A 444 14.29 3.45 0.22
C PRO A 444 13.30 4.05 -0.78
N SER A 445 12.80 5.22 -0.44
CA SER A 445 11.93 5.97 -1.36
C SER A 445 12.67 6.38 -2.62
N SER A 446 12.01 6.25 -3.78
CA SER A 446 12.53 6.75 -5.06
C SER A 446 12.63 8.28 -5.11
N HIS A 447 11.77 8.98 -4.35
CA HIS A 447 11.72 10.44 -4.22
C HIS A 447 11.53 10.82 -2.73
N PRO A 448 12.57 10.74 -1.91
CA PRO A 448 12.45 10.92 -0.46
C PRO A 448 11.98 12.32 -0.06
N GLU A 449 12.45 13.37 -0.77
CA GLU A 449 12.02 14.75 -0.53
C GLU A 449 10.52 14.94 -0.82
N LEU A 450 10.04 14.34 -1.90
CA LEU A 450 8.62 14.41 -2.27
C LEU A 450 7.74 13.71 -1.23
N LEU A 451 8.12 12.51 -0.80
CA LEU A 451 7.37 11.77 0.21
C LEU A 451 7.33 12.54 1.55
N ALA A 452 8.48 13.06 1.98
CA ALA A 452 8.57 13.82 3.22
C ALA A 452 7.76 15.12 3.16
N TRP A 453 7.83 15.84 2.03
CA TRP A 453 7.08 17.08 1.85
C TRP A 453 5.57 16.83 1.80
N LEU A 454 5.11 15.85 1.02
CA LEU A 454 3.69 15.49 0.92
C LEU A 454 3.12 15.03 2.26
N ALA A 455 3.87 14.24 3.03
CA ALA A 455 3.45 13.78 4.35
C ALA A 455 3.29 14.95 5.33
N ARG A 456 4.20 15.92 5.29
CA ARG A 456 4.12 17.15 6.10
C ARG A 456 2.96 18.06 5.65
N ASP A 457 2.79 18.28 4.35
CA ASP A 457 1.67 19.06 3.81
C ASP A 457 0.33 18.41 4.20
N PHE A 458 0.22 17.09 4.10
CA PHE A 458 -0.98 16.35 4.44
C PHE A 458 -1.36 16.51 5.93
N SER A 459 -0.39 16.40 6.84
CA SER A 459 -0.64 16.63 8.27
C SER A 459 -1.00 18.09 8.57
N ASN A 460 -0.33 19.05 7.94
CA ASN A 460 -0.61 20.49 8.12
C ASN A 460 -1.99 20.91 7.60
N HIS A 461 -2.54 20.16 6.65
CA HIS A 461 -3.89 20.40 6.11
C HIS A 461 -4.91 19.40 6.67
N HIS A 462 -4.79 19.09 7.95
CA HIS A 462 -5.78 18.30 8.71
C HIS A 462 -6.07 16.92 8.10
N TYR A 463 -5.06 16.28 7.50
CA TYR A 463 -5.20 14.93 6.95
C TYR A 463 -6.32 14.78 5.91
N ASP A 464 -6.54 15.79 5.06
CA ASP A 464 -7.56 15.83 4.03
C ASP A 464 -7.19 14.96 2.82
N LEU A 465 -7.76 13.74 2.76
CA LEU A 465 -7.53 12.78 1.68
C LEU A 465 -7.98 13.29 0.31
N ARG A 466 -9.16 13.90 0.25
CA ARG A 466 -9.75 14.40 -1.01
C ARG A 466 -8.89 15.48 -1.61
N ARG A 467 -8.39 16.41 -0.77
CA ARG A 467 -7.44 17.45 -1.20
C ARG A 467 -6.19 16.81 -1.81
N LEU A 468 -5.57 15.84 -1.13
CA LEU A 468 -4.35 15.20 -1.61
C LEU A 468 -4.58 14.46 -2.94
N ILE A 469 -5.63 13.64 -3.05
CA ILE A 469 -5.99 12.91 -4.27
C ILE A 469 -6.18 13.88 -5.45
N ARG A 470 -6.95 14.95 -5.25
CA ARG A 470 -7.17 16.00 -6.26
C ARG A 470 -5.86 16.60 -6.76
N GLN A 471 -4.98 16.97 -5.86
CA GLN A 471 -3.72 17.62 -6.22
C GLN A 471 -2.76 16.67 -6.94
N ILE A 472 -2.72 15.39 -6.56
CA ILE A 472 -1.96 14.36 -7.29
C ILE A 472 -2.52 14.23 -8.71
N ALA A 473 -3.84 14.11 -8.88
CA ALA A 473 -4.47 13.97 -10.19
C ALA A 473 -4.27 15.20 -11.10
N LYS A 474 -4.15 16.41 -10.52
CA LYS A 474 -3.89 17.66 -11.25
C LYS A 474 -2.42 17.85 -11.65
N SER A 475 -1.49 17.05 -11.09
CA SER A 475 -0.06 17.17 -11.43
C SER A 475 0.23 16.82 -12.88
N THR A 476 1.27 17.44 -13.45
CA THR A 476 1.72 17.15 -14.82
C THR A 476 2.09 15.69 -14.99
N SER A 477 2.78 15.11 -13.98
CA SER A 477 3.24 13.73 -14.02
C SER A 477 2.08 12.71 -14.13
N TYR A 478 0.96 12.95 -13.44
CA TYR A 478 -0.23 12.09 -13.54
C TYR A 478 -0.87 12.16 -14.94
N GLN A 479 -0.77 13.31 -15.61
CA GLN A 479 -1.41 13.53 -16.92
C GLN A 479 -0.54 13.12 -18.12
N LEU A 480 0.61 12.45 -17.90
CA LEU A 480 1.44 11.93 -18.98
C LEU A 480 0.79 10.74 -19.72
N ASP A 481 1.19 10.55 -20.98
CA ASP A 481 0.86 9.36 -21.77
C ASP A 481 1.61 8.12 -21.21
N SER A 482 1.11 6.92 -21.50
CA SER A 482 1.82 5.67 -21.18
C SER A 482 2.95 5.36 -22.17
N ARG A 483 2.82 5.83 -23.40
CA ARG A 483 3.84 5.66 -24.43
C ARG A 483 5.07 6.51 -24.11
N PRO A 484 6.26 5.91 -24.06
CA PRO A 484 7.50 6.67 -23.78
C PRO A 484 7.74 7.71 -24.86
N ALA A 485 8.56 8.71 -24.54
CA ALA A 485 8.99 9.69 -25.51
C ALA A 485 9.73 8.99 -26.67
N PRO A 486 9.54 9.39 -27.93
CA PRO A 486 10.22 8.80 -29.08
C PRO A 486 11.76 8.84 -28.98
N SER A 487 12.30 9.82 -28.26
CA SER A 487 13.73 9.99 -27.99
C SER A 487 14.29 9.10 -26.88
N ALA A 488 13.45 8.34 -26.18
CA ALA A 488 13.86 7.63 -24.97
C ALA A 488 14.63 6.31 -25.23
N GLY A 489 14.72 5.83 -26.47
CA GLY A 489 15.39 4.56 -26.82
C GLY A 489 14.77 3.35 -26.11
N GLN A 490 14.88 3.29 -24.79
CA GLN A 490 14.17 2.33 -23.93
C GLN A 490 13.22 3.08 -22.99
N PRO A 491 12.09 2.44 -22.59
CA PRO A 491 11.18 3.05 -21.61
C PRO A 491 11.91 3.36 -20.31
N PRO A 492 11.70 4.54 -19.70
CA PRO A 492 12.23 4.85 -18.38
C PRO A 492 11.71 3.86 -17.34
N LEU A 493 12.53 3.55 -16.32
CA LEU A 493 12.12 2.71 -15.21
C LEU A 493 10.92 3.35 -14.48
N ASP A 494 10.00 2.51 -14.02
CA ASP A 494 8.68 2.92 -13.50
C ASP A 494 8.76 3.88 -12.30
N PHE A 495 9.82 3.78 -11.50
CA PHE A 495 10.01 4.64 -10.34
C PHE A 495 10.39 6.10 -10.67
N PHE A 496 10.64 6.44 -11.94
CA PHE A 496 10.84 7.83 -12.37
C PHE A 496 9.53 8.59 -12.59
N PHE A 497 8.38 7.87 -12.71
CA PHE A 497 7.09 8.49 -13.01
C PHE A 497 7.12 9.39 -14.25
N ALA A 498 7.97 9.05 -15.22
CA ALA A 498 8.16 9.81 -16.46
C ALA A 498 7.15 9.44 -17.56
N ARG A 499 6.25 8.52 -17.27
CA ARG A 499 5.11 8.11 -18.07
C ARG A 499 4.02 7.57 -17.15
N SER A 500 2.79 7.48 -17.64
CA SER A 500 1.75 6.72 -16.96
C SER A 500 2.07 5.23 -17.02
N LEU A 501 1.86 4.52 -15.93
CA LEU A 501 2.06 3.07 -15.89
C LEU A 501 0.76 2.35 -16.25
N ASP A 502 0.92 1.20 -16.92
CA ASP A 502 -0.20 0.30 -17.23
C ASP A 502 -0.62 -0.43 -15.95
N LYS A 503 -1.66 0.07 -15.28
CA LYS A 503 -2.20 -0.55 -14.08
C LYS A 503 -3.28 -1.57 -14.47
N PRO A 504 -3.17 -2.83 -14.07
CA PRO A 504 -4.25 -3.79 -14.26
C PRO A 504 -5.46 -3.40 -13.42
N LEU A 505 -6.65 -3.56 -13.98
CA LEU A 505 -7.88 -3.28 -13.24
C LEU A 505 -8.07 -4.31 -12.13
N SER A 506 -8.39 -3.84 -10.92
CA SER A 506 -8.83 -4.71 -9.82
C SER A 506 -10.18 -5.38 -10.17
N ALA A 507 -10.52 -6.45 -9.48
CA ALA A 507 -11.82 -7.12 -9.69
C ALA A 507 -13.01 -6.17 -9.51
N GLU A 508 -12.91 -5.25 -8.57
CA GLU A 508 -13.92 -4.24 -8.28
C GLU A 508 -14.10 -3.28 -9.47
N THR A 509 -12.98 -2.71 -9.93
CA THR A 509 -12.96 -1.76 -11.04
C THR A 509 -13.33 -2.44 -12.36
N PHE A 510 -12.83 -3.65 -12.59
CA PHE A 510 -13.15 -4.43 -13.77
C PHE A 510 -14.66 -4.75 -13.84
N THR A 511 -15.25 -5.23 -12.74
CA THR A 511 -16.69 -5.55 -12.68
C THR A 511 -17.54 -4.32 -12.99
N ARG A 512 -17.23 -3.19 -12.35
CA ARG A 512 -17.99 -1.95 -12.57
C ARG A 512 -17.82 -1.44 -14.00
N SER A 513 -16.61 -1.52 -14.55
CA SER A 513 -16.32 -1.13 -15.94
C SER A 513 -17.02 -2.03 -16.95
N LEU A 514 -17.02 -3.34 -16.72
CA LEU A 514 -17.73 -4.31 -17.56
C LEU A 514 -19.23 -4.04 -17.60
N ARG A 515 -19.85 -3.77 -16.45
CA ARG A 515 -21.28 -3.46 -16.41
C ARG A 515 -21.61 -2.14 -17.10
N VAL A 516 -20.77 -1.12 -16.94
CA VAL A 516 -20.92 0.17 -17.65
C VAL A 516 -20.75 -0.03 -19.16
N ALA A 517 -19.71 -0.77 -19.58
CA ALA A 517 -19.46 -1.10 -20.97
C ALA A 517 -20.64 -1.81 -21.64
N LEU A 518 -21.29 -2.72 -20.92
CA LEU A 518 -22.46 -3.46 -21.37
C LEU A 518 -23.80 -2.70 -21.26
N GLY A 519 -23.76 -1.42 -20.85
CA GLY A 519 -24.94 -0.54 -20.82
C GLY A 519 -25.80 -0.65 -19.55
N HIS A 520 -25.32 -1.29 -18.48
CA HIS A 520 -26.09 -1.34 -17.23
C HIS A 520 -26.06 0.00 -16.49
N GLU A 521 -27.19 0.44 -15.98
CA GLU A 521 -27.28 1.66 -15.15
C GLU A 521 -26.56 1.49 -13.81
N ASN A 522 -26.80 0.36 -13.12
CA ASN A 522 -26.11 0.04 -11.87
C ASN A 522 -24.79 -0.68 -12.15
N PRO A 523 -23.63 -0.06 -11.85
CA PRO A 523 -22.34 -0.69 -12.07
C PRO A 523 -21.97 -1.75 -11.01
N ASN A 524 -22.69 -1.82 -9.88
CA ASN A 524 -22.35 -2.70 -8.79
C ASN A 524 -22.99 -4.09 -8.96
N ASP A 525 -22.17 -5.13 -8.85
CA ASP A 525 -22.58 -6.53 -8.86
C ASP A 525 -21.62 -7.34 -7.99
N GLU A 526 -22.10 -7.71 -6.80
CA GLU A 526 -21.26 -8.41 -5.81
C GLU A 526 -20.94 -9.84 -6.24
N THR A 527 -21.86 -10.53 -6.87
CA THR A 527 -21.67 -11.91 -7.33
C THR A 527 -20.60 -11.96 -8.41
N LEU A 528 -20.71 -11.08 -9.39
CA LEU A 528 -19.78 -10.94 -10.49
C LEU A 528 -18.39 -10.52 -10.00
N ARG A 529 -18.33 -9.53 -9.11
CA ARG A 529 -17.08 -9.11 -8.46
C ARG A 529 -16.39 -10.27 -7.74
N ASN A 530 -17.13 -11.08 -6.97
CA ASN A 530 -16.57 -12.21 -6.26
C ASN A 530 -16.03 -13.31 -7.19
N HIS A 531 -16.58 -13.45 -8.39
CA HIS A 531 -16.01 -14.31 -9.43
C HIS A 531 -14.67 -13.77 -9.92
N PHE A 532 -14.60 -12.50 -10.30
CA PHE A 532 -13.37 -11.89 -10.80
C PHE A 532 -12.28 -11.76 -9.72
N ALA A 533 -12.66 -11.59 -8.46
CA ALA A 533 -11.71 -11.51 -7.34
C ALA A 533 -10.87 -12.79 -7.12
N LYS A 534 -11.26 -13.92 -7.73
CA LYS A 534 -10.48 -15.16 -7.68
C LYS A 534 -9.35 -15.20 -8.72
N ILE A 535 -9.42 -14.34 -9.72
CA ILE A 535 -8.65 -14.45 -10.97
C ILE A 535 -7.83 -13.19 -11.24
N LEU A 536 -8.41 -12.02 -10.99
CA LEU A 536 -7.75 -10.75 -11.24
C LEU A 536 -6.77 -10.39 -10.11
N PRO A 537 -5.75 -9.57 -10.41
CA PRO A 537 -4.68 -9.27 -9.46
C PRO A 537 -5.17 -8.53 -8.21
N GLU A 538 -4.34 -8.58 -7.17
CA GLU A 538 -4.50 -7.76 -5.97
C GLU A 538 -4.33 -6.26 -6.31
N LEU A 539 -4.83 -5.40 -5.41
CA LEU A 539 -4.89 -3.95 -5.64
C LEU A 539 -3.50 -3.29 -5.84
N PHE A 540 -2.47 -3.80 -5.15
CA PHE A 540 -1.09 -3.34 -5.23
C PHE A 540 -0.17 -4.52 -5.55
N ALA A 541 -0.41 -5.18 -6.69
CA ALA A 541 0.44 -6.29 -7.10
C ALA A 541 1.86 -5.79 -7.42
N ASP A 542 2.86 -6.35 -6.74
CA ASP A 542 4.27 -5.96 -6.90
C ASP A 542 4.79 -6.25 -8.30
N ASN A 543 4.35 -7.36 -8.89
CA ASN A 543 4.64 -7.75 -10.26
C ASN A 543 3.37 -8.35 -10.88
N PHE A 544 2.74 -7.61 -11.77
CA PHE A 544 1.65 -8.16 -12.56
C PHE A 544 2.23 -8.97 -13.72
N SER A 545 2.05 -10.29 -13.65
CA SER A 545 2.26 -11.18 -14.79
C SER A 545 0.91 -11.81 -15.15
N PRO A 546 0.42 -11.64 -16.40
CA PRO A 546 -0.80 -12.31 -16.84
C PRO A 546 -0.65 -13.82 -16.65
N SER A 547 -1.54 -14.42 -15.88
CA SER A 547 -1.52 -15.87 -15.71
C SER A 547 -2.30 -16.56 -16.84
N VAL A 548 -1.88 -17.80 -17.16
CA VAL A 548 -2.62 -18.66 -18.11
C VAL A 548 -4.07 -18.83 -17.65
N GLN A 549 -4.30 -18.93 -16.33
CA GLN A 549 -5.64 -19.03 -15.76
C GLN A 549 -6.51 -17.80 -16.05
N GLN A 550 -5.93 -16.58 -15.99
CA GLN A 550 -6.65 -15.35 -16.35
C GLN A 550 -7.03 -15.34 -17.82
N THR A 551 -6.10 -15.72 -18.68
CA THR A 551 -6.36 -15.79 -20.12
C THR A 551 -7.44 -16.83 -20.42
N MET A 552 -7.30 -18.06 -19.94
CA MET A 552 -8.29 -19.14 -20.16
C MET A 552 -9.68 -18.77 -19.62
N PHE A 553 -9.75 -18.09 -18.48
CA PHE A 553 -11.03 -17.66 -17.93
C PHE A 553 -11.73 -16.64 -18.84
N LEU A 554 -11.01 -15.64 -19.33
CA LEU A 554 -11.58 -14.61 -20.19
C LEU A 554 -11.93 -15.13 -21.59
N THR A 555 -11.18 -16.15 -22.07
CA THR A 555 -11.37 -16.68 -23.43
C THR A 555 -12.35 -17.86 -23.52
N ASN A 556 -12.52 -18.63 -22.45
CA ASN A 556 -13.26 -19.90 -22.51
C ASN A 556 -14.40 -20.03 -21.48
N ALA A 557 -14.76 -18.96 -20.77
CA ALA A 557 -15.81 -19.05 -19.77
C ALA A 557 -17.21 -18.83 -20.38
N PRO A 558 -18.07 -19.86 -20.46
CA PRO A 558 -19.46 -19.71 -20.93
C PRO A 558 -20.25 -18.64 -20.16
N PHE A 559 -19.84 -18.41 -18.94
CA PHE A 559 -20.39 -17.36 -18.08
C PHE A 559 -20.08 -15.95 -18.61
N PHE A 560 -18.91 -15.73 -19.27
CA PHE A 560 -18.57 -14.43 -19.86
C PHE A 560 -19.45 -14.14 -21.08
N ASP A 561 -19.69 -15.16 -21.94
CA ASP A 561 -20.61 -15.08 -23.04
C ASP A 561 -22.05 -14.76 -22.60
N LYS A 562 -22.48 -15.38 -21.48
CA LYS A 562 -23.77 -15.10 -20.89
C LYS A 562 -23.92 -13.64 -20.45
N ILE A 563 -22.90 -13.09 -19.76
CA ILE A 563 -22.91 -11.69 -19.31
C ILE A 563 -23.00 -10.73 -20.50
N ILE A 564 -22.27 -11.00 -21.57
CA ILE A 564 -22.33 -10.20 -22.81
C ILE A 564 -23.71 -10.28 -23.42
N SER A 565 -24.27 -11.50 -23.56
CA SER A 565 -25.56 -11.72 -24.19
C SER A 565 -26.75 -11.10 -23.43
N GLU A 566 -26.63 -10.99 -22.12
CA GLU A 566 -27.63 -10.37 -21.23
C GLU A 566 -27.47 -8.84 -21.12
N GLY A 567 -26.38 -8.28 -21.68
CA GLY A 567 -26.07 -6.85 -21.57
C GLY A 567 -26.94 -6.00 -22.53
N PRO A 568 -27.50 -4.87 -22.06
CA PRO A 568 -28.30 -3.94 -22.90
C PRO A 568 -27.57 -3.48 -24.15
N LEU A 569 -26.24 -3.31 -24.11
CA LEU A 569 -25.43 -2.88 -25.25
C LEU A 569 -25.61 -3.82 -26.44
N LEU A 570 -25.55 -5.14 -26.24
CA LEU A 570 -25.63 -6.08 -27.35
C LEU A 570 -26.97 -5.97 -28.09
N SER A 571 -28.08 -5.87 -27.35
CA SER A 571 -29.40 -5.67 -27.93
C SER A 571 -29.52 -4.34 -28.71
N HIS A 572 -28.87 -3.29 -28.20
CA HIS A 572 -28.82 -2.00 -28.88
C HIS A 572 -28.04 -2.09 -30.20
N LEU A 573 -26.83 -2.66 -30.18
CA LEU A 573 -25.98 -2.82 -31.37
C LEU A 573 -26.63 -3.69 -32.45
N GLN A 574 -27.36 -4.74 -32.06
CA GLN A 574 -28.09 -5.62 -33.01
C GLN A 574 -29.21 -4.92 -33.76
N ASN A 575 -29.67 -3.77 -33.28
CA ASN A 575 -30.67 -2.95 -33.97
C ASN A 575 -30.04 -1.88 -34.90
N MET A 576 -28.73 -1.69 -34.85
CA MET A 576 -28.00 -0.73 -35.70
C MET A 576 -27.77 -1.33 -37.07
N LYS A 577 -28.09 -0.57 -38.14
CA LYS A 577 -27.90 -1.00 -39.54
C LYS A 577 -26.63 -0.44 -40.19
N ASN A 578 -26.08 0.62 -39.62
CA ASN A 578 -24.86 1.22 -40.16
C ASN A 578 -23.63 0.57 -39.46
N PRO A 579 -22.79 -0.19 -40.19
CA PRO A 579 -21.65 -0.87 -39.59
C PRO A 579 -20.58 0.08 -39.02
N GLN A 580 -20.36 1.25 -39.62
CA GLN A 580 -19.42 2.24 -39.10
C GLN A 580 -19.90 2.81 -37.76
N ALA A 581 -21.20 3.19 -37.68
CA ALA A 581 -21.77 3.69 -36.44
C ALA A 581 -21.72 2.62 -35.33
N LEU A 582 -22.02 1.35 -35.65
CA LEU A 582 -21.92 0.21 -34.73
C LEU A 582 -20.51 0.05 -34.18
N VAL A 583 -19.50 0.06 -35.07
CA VAL A 583 -18.08 -0.06 -34.65
C VAL A 583 -17.69 1.12 -33.75
N HIS A 584 -18.00 2.36 -34.13
CA HIS A 584 -17.70 3.55 -33.32
C HIS A 584 -18.34 3.48 -31.95
N GLU A 585 -19.61 3.12 -31.85
CA GLU A 585 -20.32 3.04 -30.58
C GLU A 585 -19.77 1.93 -29.69
N THR A 586 -19.39 0.78 -30.25
CA THR A 586 -18.77 -0.31 -29.51
C THR A 586 -17.42 0.12 -28.91
N PHE A 587 -16.56 0.79 -29.70
CA PHE A 587 -15.30 1.33 -29.20
C PHE A 587 -15.51 2.37 -28.10
N GLN A 588 -16.46 3.28 -28.28
CA GLN A 588 -16.76 4.29 -27.23
C GLN A 588 -17.28 3.65 -25.95
N SER A 589 -18.20 2.68 -26.06
CA SER A 589 -18.78 2.00 -24.88
C SER A 589 -17.74 1.23 -24.08
N ILE A 590 -16.79 0.58 -24.75
CA ILE A 590 -15.85 -0.35 -24.11
C ILE A 590 -14.49 0.32 -23.84
N LEU A 591 -13.93 1.00 -24.85
CA LEU A 591 -12.58 1.56 -24.77
C LEU A 591 -12.57 3.07 -24.50
N SER A 592 -13.75 3.71 -24.45
CA SER A 592 -13.92 5.16 -24.16
C SER A 592 -13.26 6.08 -25.19
N ARG A 593 -13.07 5.61 -26.42
CA ARG A 593 -12.48 6.36 -27.54
C ARG A 593 -13.07 5.92 -28.89
N ALA A 594 -12.83 6.71 -29.91
CA ALA A 594 -13.08 6.28 -31.27
C ALA A 594 -12.04 5.23 -31.74
N PRO A 595 -12.37 4.36 -32.71
CA PRO A 595 -11.40 3.48 -33.33
C PRO A 595 -10.36 4.29 -34.15
N GLU A 596 -9.11 3.83 -34.17
CA GLU A 596 -8.12 4.33 -35.12
C GLU A 596 -8.45 3.88 -36.54
N PRO A 597 -7.97 4.55 -37.60
CA PRO A 597 -8.32 4.18 -38.99
C PRO A 597 -8.10 2.70 -39.33
N ILE A 598 -7.00 2.12 -38.87
CA ILE A 598 -6.69 0.69 -39.09
C ILE A 598 -7.61 -0.24 -38.26
N GLU A 599 -8.02 0.19 -37.06
CA GLU A 599 -8.97 -0.56 -36.23
C GLU A 599 -10.35 -0.53 -36.85
N LEU A 600 -10.78 0.62 -37.38
CA LEU A 600 -12.06 0.76 -38.07
C LEU A 600 -12.10 -0.15 -39.30
N GLU A 601 -11.07 -0.11 -40.15
CA GLU A 601 -10.98 -0.96 -41.38
C GLU A 601 -11.06 -2.45 -41.02
N ARG A 602 -10.29 -2.90 -40.04
CA ARG A 602 -10.30 -4.31 -39.59
C ARG A 602 -11.65 -4.70 -38.99
N SER A 603 -12.25 -3.82 -38.20
CA SER A 603 -13.52 -4.08 -37.56
C SER A 603 -14.65 -4.21 -38.61
N LEU A 604 -14.65 -3.33 -39.60
CA LEU A 604 -15.63 -3.37 -40.71
C LEU A 604 -15.51 -4.63 -41.57
N SER A 605 -14.33 -5.22 -41.68
CA SER A 605 -14.15 -6.49 -42.42
C SER A 605 -14.67 -7.72 -41.64
N PHE A 606 -14.84 -7.59 -40.31
CA PHE A 606 -15.27 -8.67 -39.42
C PHE A 606 -16.77 -8.59 -39.05
N VAL A 607 -17.27 -7.37 -38.78
CA VAL A 607 -18.62 -7.15 -38.26
C VAL A 607 -19.67 -7.11 -39.36
N ASP A 608 -20.61 -8.05 -39.32
CA ASP A 608 -21.85 -8.00 -40.12
C ASP A 608 -23.02 -7.56 -39.23
N PRO A 609 -23.66 -6.39 -39.50
CA PRO A 609 -24.80 -5.91 -38.72
C PRO A 609 -26.03 -6.85 -38.76
N ASN A 610 -26.08 -7.79 -39.72
CA ASN A 610 -27.14 -8.77 -39.82
C ASN A 610 -26.82 -10.09 -39.11
N ASP A 611 -25.57 -10.31 -38.73
CA ASP A 611 -25.13 -11.47 -37.96
C ASP A 611 -24.91 -11.12 -36.47
N LYS A 612 -25.85 -11.54 -35.63
CA LYS A 612 -25.81 -11.34 -34.19
C LYS A 612 -24.56 -11.96 -33.55
N SER A 613 -24.06 -13.06 -34.11
CA SER A 613 -22.87 -13.74 -33.58
C SER A 613 -21.61 -12.92 -33.82
N SER A 614 -21.46 -12.31 -35.00
CA SER A 614 -20.30 -11.45 -35.29
C SER A 614 -20.26 -10.22 -34.38
N ILE A 615 -21.41 -9.61 -34.10
CA ILE A 615 -21.52 -8.47 -33.16
C ILE A 615 -21.11 -8.90 -31.74
N GLN A 616 -21.61 -10.04 -31.25
CA GLN A 616 -21.27 -10.56 -29.91
C GLN A 616 -19.79 -10.88 -29.82
N GLN A 617 -19.19 -11.49 -30.82
CA GLN A 617 -17.77 -11.79 -30.88
C GLN A 617 -16.91 -10.51 -30.92
N PHE A 618 -17.37 -9.48 -31.60
CA PHE A 618 -16.71 -8.19 -31.64
C PHE A 618 -16.71 -7.51 -30.27
N VAL A 619 -17.85 -7.47 -29.56
CA VAL A 619 -17.97 -6.99 -28.19
C VAL A 619 -17.03 -7.77 -27.27
N TRP A 620 -17.03 -9.12 -27.39
CA TRP A 620 -16.16 -9.98 -26.62
C TRP A 620 -14.67 -9.67 -26.86
N ALA A 621 -14.26 -9.50 -28.12
CA ALA A 621 -12.86 -9.19 -28.47
C ALA A 621 -12.37 -7.89 -27.81
N LEU A 622 -13.19 -6.83 -27.81
CA LEU A 622 -12.83 -5.57 -27.17
C LEU A 622 -12.80 -5.68 -25.63
N LEU A 623 -13.75 -6.37 -25.01
CA LEU A 623 -13.81 -6.57 -23.55
C LEU A 623 -12.65 -7.43 -23.03
N THR A 624 -12.12 -8.33 -23.85
CA THR A 624 -10.97 -9.18 -23.50
C THR A 624 -9.63 -8.57 -23.89
N SER A 625 -9.63 -7.44 -24.59
CA SER A 625 -8.41 -6.75 -25.01
C SER A 625 -7.56 -6.30 -23.82
N ALA A 626 -6.27 -6.11 -24.03
CA ALA A 626 -5.39 -5.53 -23.03
C ALA A 626 -5.85 -4.12 -22.63
N GLU A 627 -6.27 -3.31 -23.60
CA GLU A 627 -6.71 -1.93 -23.35
C GLU A 627 -7.90 -1.85 -22.39
N PHE A 628 -8.87 -2.77 -22.49
CA PHE A 628 -9.99 -2.80 -21.56
C PHE A 628 -9.56 -3.17 -20.13
N ARG A 629 -8.56 -4.05 -20.00
CA ARG A 629 -8.11 -4.60 -18.71
C ARG A 629 -7.13 -3.71 -17.94
N PHE A 630 -6.66 -2.64 -18.56
CA PHE A 630 -5.70 -1.70 -17.96
C PHE A 630 -6.25 -0.28 -17.94
N THR A 631 -5.60 0.59 -17.15
CA THR A 631 -6.05 1.99 -16.96
C THR A 631 -5.65 2.94 -18.08
N ASN A 632 -4.94 2.49 -19.09
CA ASN A 632 -4.48 3.37 -20.18
C ASN A 632 -5.35 3.28 -21.40
#